data_1fd4fa11b5cd31b34cf99320ee1af285
#
_entry.id   1fd4fa11b5cd31b34cf99320ee1af285
#
_cell.length_a   1.000
_cell.length_b   1.000
_cell.length_c   1.000
_cell.angle_alpha   90.00
_cell.angle_beta   90.00
_cell.angle_gamma   90.00
#
_symmetry.space_group_name_H-M   'P 1'
#
loop_
_entity.id
_entity.type
_entity.pdbx_description
1 polymer ?
#
loop_
_entity_poly.entity_id
_entity_poly.type
_entity_poly.pdbx_seq_one_letter_code
_entity_poly.pdbx_strand_id
1 'polypeptide(L)'
;MAVGTLGPGLGSAAEPVERITVFVVDDQELLRLGISALLAVERGIEVVGEAGCAADALARIQATRPAVVLLDVHLPDGDGVALCRAIRAEPRPPACLMLATSPDDGALVDAMDAGAVGYVLKAVHGADLVAAVRKIAAGGSLAGPLRLAGIRLHERMRDEAAKADPLNGLGDTDREIVALIGEGLTNRQIGDRLGLSERTIKNHVSHVLTVLGLERRTQVAVLAASLKPTSKATLTTQSK
;
A
#
# COMPACT_ATOMS: atom_id res chain seq x y z
N MET A 1 44.19 -44.58 -52.73
CA MET A 1 44.41 -44.09 -51.37
C MET A 1 43.82 -42.71 -51.29
N ALA A 2 42.64 -42.57 -50.68
CA ALA A 2 41.96 -41.30 -50.51
C ALA A 2 42.11 -40.91 -49.03
N VAL A 3 42.82 -39.78 -48.79
CA VAL A 3 43.01 -39.21 -47.47
C VAL A 3 41.82 -38.29 -47.17
N GLY A 4 40.92 -38.73 -46.25
CA GLY A 4 39.81 -37.93 -45.79
C GLY A 4 40.29 -36.82 -44.81
N THR A 5 40.04 -35.60 -45.19
CA THR A 5 40.27 -34.40 -44.36
C THR A 5 39.10 -34.24 -43.38
N LEU A 6 39.35 -34.46 -42.10
CA LEU A 6 38.46 -34.10 -41.03
C LEU A 6 38.44 -32.57 -40.86
N GLY A 7 37.35 -31.93 -41.19
CA GLY A 7 37.11 -30.53 -40.91
C GLY A 7 36.91 -30.30 -39.41
N PRO A 8 37.35 -29.14 -38.85
CA PRO A 8 37.14 -28.79 -37.45
C PRO A 8 35.66 -28.55 -37.18
N GLY A 9 35.11 -29.28 -36.19
CA GLY A 9 33.73 -29.11 -35.72
C GLY A 9 33.51 -27.67 -35.24
N LEU A 10 32.51 -27.04 -35.82
CA LEU A 10 31.98 -25.76 -35.41
C LEU A 10 31.50 -25.89 -33.96
N GLY A 11 32.22 -25.25 -33.06
CA GLY A 11 31.75 -25.05 -31.67
C GLY A 11 30.43 -24.33 -31.69
N SER A 12 29.40 -25.00 -31.15
CA SER A 12 28.11 -24.38 -30.87
C SER A 12 28.34 -23.14 -30.04
N ALA A 13 28.20 -21.98 -30.66
CA ALA A 13 28.09 -20.74 -29.93
C ALA A 13 26.85 -20.87 -29.04
N ALA A 14 27.06 -20.98 -27.73
CA ALA A 14 25.99 -20.94 -26.75
C ALA A 14 25.24 -19.61 -26.96
N GLU A 15 23.95 -19.71 -27.32
CA GLU A 15 23.10 -18.52 -27.40
C GLU A 15 23.22 -17.74 -26.09
N PRO A 16 23.29 -16.41 -26.14
CA PRO A 16 23.35 -15.59 -24.93
C PRO A 16 22.07 -15.87 -24.12
N VAL A 17 22.22 -16.59 -23.02
CA VAL A 17 21.13 -16.76 -22.06
C VAL A 17 20.77 -15.37 -21.58
N GLU A 18 19.60 -14.89 -21.97
CA GLU A 18 19.07 -13.59 -21.54
C GLU A 18 19.03 -13.58 -20.00
N ARG A 19 19.89 -12.77 -19.39
CA ARG A 19 20.02 -12.73 -17.94
C ARG A 19 18.91 -11.87 -17.34
N ILE A 20 18.29 -12.39 -16.30
CA ILE A 20 17.36 -11.64 -15.48
C ILE A 20 18.16 -10.68 -14.60
N THR A 21 18.10 -9.39 -14.91
CA THR A 21 18.76 -8.36 -14.11
C THR A 21 17.89 -7.96 -12.93
N VAL A 22 18.45 -7.96 -11.72
CA VAL A 22 17.73 -7.69 -10.46
C VAL A 22 18.38 -6.51 -9.74
N PHE A 23 17.56 -5.61 -9.21
CA PHE A 23 17.99 -4.56 -8.29
C PHE A 23 17.36 -4.80 -6.92
N VAL A 24 18.15 -4.70 -5.83
CA VAL A 24 17.68 -4.98 -4.47
C VAL A 24 17.61 -3.70 -3.66
N VAL A 25 16.46 -3.40 -3.07
CA VAL A 25 16.25 -2.24 -2.19
C VAL A 25 15.73 -2.74 -0.84
N ASP A 26 16.55 -2.62 0.19
CA ASP A 26 16.23 -3.05 1.56
C ASP A 26 17.13 -2.27 2.53
N ASP A 27 16.60 -1.75 3.62
CA ASP A 27 17.39 -1.02 4.62
C ASP A 27 18.27 -1.94 5.47
N GLN A 28 17.88 -3.20 5.63
CA GLN A 28 18.60 -4.20 6.38
C GLN A 28 19.79 -4.73 5.57
N GLU A 29 21.01 -4.23 5.85
CA GLU A 29 22.22 -4.57 5.12
C GLU A 29 22.47 -6.08 5.03
N LEU A 30 22.33 -6.82 6.13
CA LEU A 30 22.56 -8.27 6.15
C LEU A 30 21.57 -9.02 5.24
N LEU A 31 20.30 -8.59 5.24
CA LEU A 31 19.29 -9.21 4.39
C LEU A 31 19.57 -8.88 2.91
N ARG A 32 19.89 -7.64 2.61
CA ARG A 32 20.24 -7.19 1.26
C ARG A 32 21.44 -7.97 0.69
N LEU A 33 22.52 -8.10 1.49
CA LEU A 33 23.68 -8.90 1.13
C LEU A 33 23.34 -10.39 0.97
N GLY A 34 22.49 -10.94 1.85
CA GLY A 34 22.02 -12.32 1.77
C GLY A 34 21.21 -12.60 0.51
N ILE A 35 20.29 -11.71 0.15
CA ILE A 35 19.51 -11.82 -1.09
C ILE A 35 20.42 -11.73 -2.31
N SER A 36 21.34 -10.78 -2.32
CA SER A 36 22.29 -10.61 -3.44
C SER A 36 23.20 -11.83 -3.62
N ALA A 37 23.74 -12.37 -2.53
CA ALA A 37 24.55 -13.58 -2.57
C ALA A 37 23.74 -14.81 -3.05
N LEU A 38 22.51 -14.95 -2.60
CA LEU A 38 21.60 -16.01 -3.04
C LEU A 38 21.34 -15.94 -4.54
N LEU A 39 21.06 -14.75 -5.07
CA LEU A 39 20.76 -14.56 -6.49
C LEU A 39 22.00 -14.68 -7.37
N ALA A 40 23.16 -14.27 -6.88
CA ALA A 40 24.42 -14.30 -7.64
C ALA A 40 24.91 -15.73 -8.00
N VAL A 41 24.52 -16.75 -7.21
CA VAL A 41 24.84 -18.14 -7.51
C VAL A 41 23.87 -18.79 -8.50
N GLU A 42 22.77 -18.14 -8.79
CA GLU A 42 21.72 -18.65 -9.69
C GLU A 42 22.05 -18.38 -11.15
N ARG A 43 22.06 -19.46 -11.96
CA ARG A 43 22.31 -19.33 -13.40
C ARG A 43 21.23 -18.47 -14.07
N GLY A 44 21.65 -17.47 -14.85
CA GLY A 44 20.75 -16.59 -15.59
C GLY A 44 20.12 -15.47 -14.75
N ILE A 45 20.58 -15.24 -13.53
CA ILE A 45 20.23 -14.07 -12.71
C ILE A 45 21.50 -13.25 -12.47
N GLU A 46 21.36 -11.92 -12.50
CA GLU A 46 22.44 -10.97 -12.24
C GLU A 46 21.91 -9.83 -11.38
N VAL A 47 22.54 -9.59 -10.23
CA VAL A 47 22.25 -8.42 -9.39
C VAL A 47 23.01 -7.23 -9.94
N VAL A 48 22.31 -6.27 -10.52
CA VAL A 48 22.89 -5.09 -11.18
C VAL A 48 23.00 -3.87 -10.26
N GLY A 49 22.50 -3.98 -9.04
CA GLY A 49 22.64 -2.92 -8.04
C GLY A 49 21.85 -3.18 -6.77
N GLU A 50 22.18 -2.39 -5.76
CA GLU A 50 21.58 -2.43 -4.43
C GLU A 50 21.41 -1.01 -3.88
N ALA A 51 20.42 -0.78 -3.04
CA ALA A 51 20.25 0.46 -2.30
C ALA A 51 19.65 0.19 -0.91
N GLY A 52 20.02 1.01 0.08
CA GLY A 52 19.48 0.93 1.43
C GLY A 52 18.38 1.96 1.73
N CYS A 53 18.05 2.83 0.76
CA CYS A 53 17.08 3.90 0.94
C CYS A 53 16.40 4.27 -0.40
N ALA A 54 15.26 4.93 -0.34
CA ALA A 54 14.48 5.30 -1.52
C ALA A 54 15.18 6.36 -2.38
N ALA A 55 15.85 7.32 -1.76
CA ALA A 55 16.54 8.42 -2.44
C ALA A 55 17.62 7.91 -3.40
N ASP A 56 18.44 6.94 -2.95
CA ASP A 56 19.50 6.35 -3.77
C ASP A 56 18.94 5.36 -4.81
N ALA A 57 17.83 4.67 -4.47
CA ALA A 57 17.29 3.61 -5.29
C ALA A 57 16.78 4.10 -6.64
N LEU A 58 15.96 5.14 -6.67
CA LEU A 58 15.24 5.56 -7.88
C LEU A 58 16.19 5.91 -9.02
N ALA A 59 17.18 6.76 -8.78
CA ALA A 59 18.15 7.18 -9.79
C ALA A 59 18.99 6.00 -10.31
N ARG A 60 19.39 5.08 -9.43
CA ARG A 60 20.20 3.91 -9.80
C ARG A 60 19.38 2.87 -10.55
N ILE A 61 18.10 2.67 -10.22
CA ILE A 61 17.18 1.80 -10.96
C ILE A 61 16.96 2.36 -12.37
N GLN A 62 16.78 3.67 -12.51
CA GLN A 62 16.66 4.33 -13.82
C GLN A 62 17.93 4.17 -14.67
N ALA A 63 19.10 4.23 -14.07
CA ALA A 63 20.38 4.07 -14.76
C ALA A 63 20.65 2.61 -15.17
N THR A 64 20.36 1.64 -14.31
CA THR A 64 20.64 0.21 -14.54
C THR A 64 19.55 -0.50 -15.33
N ARG A 65 18.33 0.01 -15.31
CA ARG A 65 17.13 -0.56 -15.97
C ARG A 65 16.98 -2.07 -15.74
N PRO A 66 16.88 -2.51 -14.49
CA PRO A 66 16.74 -3.93 -14.17
C PRO A 66 15.43 -4.49 -14.73
N ALA A 67 15.38 -5.80 -14.96
CA ALA A 67 14.13 -6.50 -15.28
C ALA A 67 13.21 -6.59 -14.07
N VAL A 68 13.80 -6.78 -12.88
CA VAL A 68 13.08 -6.96 -11.61
C VAL A 68 13.69 -6.07 -10.54
N VAL A 69 12.83 -5.45 -9.73
CA VAL A 69 13.21 -4.76 -8.49
C VAL A 69 12.61 -5.52 -7.31
N LEU A 70 13.47 -5.97 -6.39
CA LEU A 70 13.07 -6.44 -5.07
C LEU A 70 13.05 -5.21 -4.15
N LEU A 71 11.92 -4.91 -3.55
CA LEU A 71 11.70 -3.65 -2.87
C LEU A 71 11.08 -3.86 -1.50
N ASP A 72 11.80 -3.45 -0.46
CA ASP A 72 11.25 -3.42 0.89
C ASP A 72 10.06 -2.44 0.98
N VAL A 73 9.04 -2.84 1.71
CA VAL A 73 7.88 -1.99 2.02
C VAL A 73 8.30 -0.82 2.91
N HIS A 74 9.18 -1.04 3.87
CA HIS A 74 9.61 -0.03 4.84
C HIS A 74 11.04 0.43 4.57
N LEU A 75 11.21 1.70 4.23
CA LEU A 75 12.51 2.32 4.02
C LEU A 75 12.71 3.49 5.00
N PRO A 76 13.96 3.77 5.42
CA PRO A 76 14.24 4.75 6.47
C PRO A 76 13.91 6.20 6.07
N ASP A 77 13.92 6.50 4.79
CA ASP A 77 13.70 7.82 4.21
C ASP A 77 12.39 7.95 3.43
N GLY A 78 11.52 6.92 3.51
CA GLY A 78 10.26 6.95 2.82
C GLY A 78 9.52 5.62 2.85
N ASP A 79 8.46 5.57 2.05
CA ASP A 79 7.60 4.41 1.88
C ASP A 79 7.99 3.67 0.59
N GLY A 80 8.32 2.37 0.70
CA GLY A 80 8.61 1.52 -0.45
C GLY A 80 7.46 1.45 -1.45
N VAL A 81 6.20 1.58 -1.00
CA VAL A 81 5.03 1.65 -1.88
C VAL A 81 5.06 2.93 -2.73
N ALA A 82 5.45 4.06 -2.14
CA ALA A 82 5.61 5.32 -2.88
C ALA A 82 6.74 5.20 -3.92
N LEU A 83 7.86 4.56 -3.55
CA LEU A 83 8.94 4.26 -4.49
C LEU A 83 8.50 3.33 -5.61
N CYS A 84 7.73 2.27 -5.29
CA CYS A 84 7.12 1.38 -6.29
C CYS A 84 6.28 2.17 -7.29
N ARG A 85 5.43 3.07 -6.82
CA ARG A 85 4.59 3.93 -7.67
C ARG A 85 5.42 4.82 -8.60
N ALA A 86 6.50 5.41 -8.07
CA ALA A 86 7.43 6.23 -8.87
C ALA A 86 8.14 5.39 -9.96
N ILE A 87 8.64 4.20 -9.62
CA ILE A 87 9.26 3.27 -10.58
C ILE A 87 8.24 2.85 -11.66
N ARG A 88 7.00 2.54 -11.26
CA ARG A 88 5.95 2.05 -12.18
C ARG A 88 5.39 3.15 -13.10
N ALA A 89 5.64 4.42 -12.79
CA ALA A 89 5.27 5.55 -13.65
C ALA A 89 6.22 5.73 -14.86
N GLU A 90 7.36 5.04 -14.89
CA GLU A 90 8.32 5.11 -15.99
C GLU A 90 7.77 4.49 -17.29
N PRO A 91 8.21 4.93 -18.48
CA PRO A 91 7.71 4.41 -19.77
C PRO A 91 7.94 2.90 -19.98
N ARG A 92 8.99 2.34 -19.39
CA ARG A 92 9.33 0.91 -19.42
C ARG A 92 9.72 0.47 -18.00
N PRO A 93 8.74 0.34 -17.11
CA PRO A 93 9.01 0.08 -15.73
C PRO A 93 9.46 -1.37 -15.53
N PRO A 94 10.44 -1.62 -14.65
CA PRO A 94 10.78 -2.96 -14.20
C PRO A 94 9.59 -3.59 -13.44
N ALA A 95 9.60 -4.91 -13.33
CA ALA A 95 8.64 -5.60 -12.48
C ALA A 95 9.03 -5.42 -10.99
N CYS A 96 8.13 -4.86 -10.17
CA CYS A 96 8.37 -4.64 -8.74
C CYS A 96 7.79 -5.80 -7.92
N LEU A 97 8.66 -6.49 -7.17
CA LEU A 97 8.30 -7.50 -6.17
C LEU A 97 8.54 -6.91 -4.79
N MET A 98 7.47 -6.74 -4.02
CA MET A 98 7.57 -6.18 -2.67
C MET A 98 8.04 -7.24 -1.67
N LEU A 99 8.92 -6.84 -0.77
CA LEU A 99 9.38 -7.62 0.37
C LEU A 99 8.78 -7.05 1.65
N ALA A 100 8.16 -7.89 2.47
CA ALA A 100 7.54 -7.45 3.72
C ALA A 100 7.88 -8.37 4.89
N THR A 101 7.81 -7.81 6.08
CA THR A 101 8.06 -8.55 7.31
C THR A 101 6.83 -9.31 7.79
N SER A 102 5.63 -8.78 7.55
CA SER A 102 4.35 -9.35 8.00
C SER A 102 3.34 -9.48 6.86
N PRO A 103 2.49 -10.52 6.86
CA PRO A 103 1.40 -10.67 5.90
C PRO A 103 0.23 -9.70 6.16
N ASP A 104 0.13 -9.15 7.36
CA ASP A 104 -0.94 -8.24 7.79
C ASP A 104 -0.63 -6.75 7.53
N ASP A 105 0.47 -6.46 6.85
CA ASP A 105 0.81 -5.12 6.42
C ASP A 105 -0.28 -4.59 5.47
N GLY A 106 -1.03 -3.58 5.89
CA GLY A 106 -1.97 -2.86 5.02
C GLY A 106 -1.33 -2.35 3.72
N ALA A 107 0.01 -2.24 3.75
CA ALA A 107 0.88 -1.96 2.62
C ALA A 107 0.73 -2.95 1.43
N LEU A 108 0.16 -4.15 1.64
CA LEU A 108 -0.07 -5.10 0.54
C LEU A 108 -1.06 -4.56 -0.50
N VAL A 109 -2.17 -3.98 -0.04
CA VAL A 109 -3.19 -3.39 -0.92
C VAL A 109 -2.60 -2.19 -1.64
N ASP A 110 -1.95 -1.31 -0.89
CA ASP A 110 -1.32 -0.09 -1.41
C ASP A 110 -0.22 -0.41 -2.41
N ALA A 111 0.55 -1.49 -2.19
CA ALA A 111 1.57 -1.96 -3.13
C ALA A 111 0.97 -2.46 -4.44
N MET A 112 -0.15 -3.19 -4.39
CA MET A 112 -0.85 -3.63 -5.59
C MET A 112 -1.43 -2.46 -6.38
N ASP A 113 -1.99 -1.47 -5.71
CA ASP A 113 -2.49 -0.23 -6.31
C ASP A 113 -1.36 0.64 -6.87
N ALA A 114 -0.16 0.56 -6.28
CA ALA A 114 1.05 1.18 -6.81
C ALA A 114 1.61 0.46 -8.05
N GLY A 115 1.06 -0.71 -8.42
CA GLY A 115 1.45 -1.48 -9.61
C GLY A 115 2.51 -2.55 -9.35
N ALA A 116 2.74 -2.97 -8.11
CA ALA A 116 3.57 -4.13 -7.81
C ALA A 116 2.99 -5.39 -8.48
N VAL A 117 3.87 -6.26 -8.99
CA VAL A 117 3.46 -7.51 -9.66
C VAL A 117 3.41 -8.69 -8.70
N GLY A 118 3.85 -8.50 -7.46
CA GLY A 118 3.85 -9.50 -6.43
C GLY A 118 4.33 -8.97 -5.08
N TYR A 119 4.24 -9.84 -4.10
CA TYR A 119 4.59 -9.59 -2.72
C TYR A 119 5.12 -10.88 -2.11
N VAL A 120 6.17 -10.82 -1.33
CA VAL A 120 6.81 -11.97 -0.67
C VAL A 120 7.20 -11.57 0.75
N LEU A 121 7.03 -12.48 1.69
CA LEU A 121 7.52 -12.27 3.06
C LEU A 121 9.05 -12.39 3.11
N LYS A 122 9.72 -11.56 3.89
CA LYS A 122 11.18 -11.64 4.11
C LYS A 122 11.61 -12.98 4.74
N ALA A 123 10.68 -13.69 5.37
CA ALA A 123 10.88 -15.05 5.91
C ALA A 123 10.75 -16.16 4.85
N VAL A 124 10.62 -15.83 3.58
CA VAL A 124 10.50 -16.80 2.48
C VAL A 124 11.79 -17.64 2.36
N HIS A 125 11.64 -18.91 1.95
CA HIS A 125 12.82 -19.71 1.61
C HIS A 125 13.52 -19.20 0.35
N GLY A 126 14.84 -19.26 0.33
CA GLY A 126 15.63 -18.73 -0.80
C GLY A 126 15.22 -19.28 -2.17
N ALA A 127 14.93 -20.59 -2.25
CA ALA A 127 14.47 -21.21 -3.49
C ALA A 127 13.13 -20.64 -3.99
N ASP A 128 12.23 -20.29 -3.08
CA ASP A 128 10.92 -19.71 -3.42
C ASP A 128 11.09 -18.26 -3.90
N LEU A 129 12.04 -17.50 -3.32
CA LEU A 129 12.38 -16.16 -3.79
C LEU A 129 12.95 -16.21 -5.21
N VAL A 130 13.87 -17.13 -5.49
CA VAL A 130 14.43 -17.35 -6.85
C VAL A 130 13.32 -17.70 -7.84
N ALA A 131 12.41 -18.62 -7.47
CA ALA A 131 11.28 -19.00 -8.31
C ALA A 131 10.34 -17.79 -8.56
N ALA A 132 10.11 -16.94 -7.54
CA ALA A 132 9.34 -15.72 -7.67
C ALA A 132 9.98 -14.74 -8.66
N VAL A 133 11.28 -14.47 -8.55
CA VAL A 133 12.05 -13.61 -9.47
C VAL A 133 11.94 -14.12 -10.91
N ARG A 134 12.15 -15.41 -11.15
CA ARG A 134 12.05 -16.00 -12.49
C ARG A 134 10.64 -15.86 -13.07
N LYS A 135 9.61 -16.12 -12.25
CA LYS A 135 8.21 -16.02 -12.67
C LYS A 135 7.84 -14.61 -13.11
N ILE A 136 8.19 -13.60 -12.31
CA ILE A 136 7.83 -12.20 -12.63
C ILE A 136 8.68 -11.65 -13.79
N ALA A 137 9.94 -12.05 -13.93
CA ALA A 137 10.77 -11.69 -15.08
C ALA A 137 10.20 -12.24 -16.40
N ALA A 138 9.55 -13.39 -16.37
CA ALA A 138 8.84 -13.98 -17.50
C ALA A 138 7.45 -13.35 -17.77
N GLY A 139 7.14 -12.21 -17.13
CA GLY A 139 5.84 -11.53 -17.26
C GLY A 139 4.71 -12.14 -16.43
N GLY A 140 5.01 -13.12 -15.57
CA GLY A 140 4.05 -13.67 -14.63
C GLY A 140 3.74 -12.71 -13.49
N SER A 141 2.68 -12.99 -12.74
CA SER A 141 2.31 -12.23 -11.54
C SER A 141 2.16 -13.18 -10.35
N LEU A 142 2.59 -12.71 -9.18
CA LEU A 142 2.33 -13.35 -7.89
C LEU A 142 1.15 -12.69 -7.16
N ALA A 143 0.53 -11.71 -7.79
CA ALA A 143 -0.59 -10.95 -7.23
C ALA A 143 -1.93 -11.70 -7.25
N GLY A 144 -2.09 -12.79 -8.00
CA GLY A 144 -3.38 -13.47 -8.20
C GLY A 144 -4.09 -13.89 -6.91
N PRO A 145 -3.50 -14.74 -6.06
CA PRO A 145 -4.11 -15.11 -4.78
C PRO A 145 -4.16 -13.94 -3.77
N LEU A 146 -3.16 -13.07 -3.81
CA LEU A 146 -3.00 -11.93 -2.92
C LEU A 146 -3.94 -10.78 -3.29
N ARG A 147 -4.21 -10.56 -4.58
CA ARG A 147 -5.19 -9.58 -5.06
C ARG A 147 -6.58 -9.89 -4.53
N LEU A 148 -6.98 -11.16 -4.56
CA LEU A 148 -8.25 -11.60 -3.99
C LEU A 148 -8.29 -11.47 -2.46
N ALA A 149 -7.18 -11.76 -1.77
CA ALA A 149 -7.05 -11.57 -0.34
C ALA A 149 -7.04 -10.08 0.04
N GLY A 150 -6.32 -9.24 -0.72
CA GLY A 150 -6.27 -7.79 -0.54
C GLY A 150 -7.62 -7.12 -0.77
N ILE A 151 -8.35 -7.50 -1.81
CA ILE A 151 -9.71 -7.01 -2.07
C ILE A 151 -10.63 -7.36 -0.88
N ARG A 152 -10.58 -8.61 -0.41
CA ARG A 152 -11.39 -9.05 0.75
C ARG A 152 -10.99 -8.36 2.05
N LEU A 153 -9.71 -8.10 2.25
CA LEU A 153 -9.21 -7.35 3.41
C LEU A 153 -9.68 -5.89 3.34
N HIS A 154 -9.53 -5.26 2.18
CA HIS A 154 -9.99 -3.88 1.97
C HIS A 154 -11.52 -3.75 2.14
N GLU A 155 -12.29 -4.69 1.61
CA GLU A 155 -13.73 -4.75 1.85
C GLU A 155 -14.06 -4.90 3.34
N ARG A 156 -13.36 -5.81 4.06
CA ARG A 156 -13.53 -5.97 5.51
C ARG A 156 -13.14 -4.72 6.29
N MET A 157 -12.02 -4.09 5.98
CA MET A 157 -11.57 -2.85 6.63
C MET A 157 -12.54 -1.70 6.36
N ARG A 158 -13.07 -1.59 5.15
CA ARG A 158 -14.13 -0.63 4.83
C ARG A 158 -15.41 -0.92 5.59
N ASP A 159 -15.82 -2.17 5.68
CA ASP A 159 -17.00 -2.59 6.44
C ASP A 159 -16.82 -2.38 7.94
N GLU A 160 -15.63 -2.62 8.48
CA GLU A 160 -15.29 -2.35 9.88
C GLU A 160 -15.19 -0.85 10.17
N ALA A 161 -14.56 -0.07 9.29
CA ALA A 161 -14.54 1.38 9.38
C ALA A 161 -15.94 1.99 9.24
N ALA A 162 -16.76 1.45 8.34
CA ALA A 162 -18.16 1.84 8.19
C ALA A 162 -19.00 1.47 9.43
N LYS A 163 -18.70 0.33 10.07
CA LYS A 163 -19.32 -0.07 11.35
C LYS A 163 -18.79 0.73 12.54
N ALA A 164 -17.54 1.21 12.46
CA ALA A 164 -16.92 2.05 13.49
C ALA A 164 -17.30 3.53 13.37
N ASP A 165 -17.91 3.97 12.28
CA ASP A 165 -18.43 5.33 12.12
C ASP A 165 -19.89 5.41 12.63
N PRO A 166 -20.12 5.96 13.82
CA PRO A 166 -21.45 6.09 14.38
C PRO A 166 -22.40 6.96 13.55
N LEU A 167 -21.88 7.69 12.56
CA LEU A 167 -22.63 8.54 11.63
C LEU A 167 -22.73 7.92 10.22
N ASN A 168 -22.43 6.64 10.09
CA ASN A 168 -22.50 5.96 8.80
C ASN A 168 -23.92 6.05 8.23
N GLY A 169 -24.01 6.31 6.92
CA GLY A 169 -25.30 6.51 6.22
C GLY A 169 -25.79 7.96 6.20
N LEU A 170 -25.15 8.89 6.91
CA LEU A 170 -25.46 10.32 6.86
C LEU A 170 -24.63 11.03 5.79
N GLY A 171 -25.26 11.90 4.99
CA GLY A 171 -24.61 12.82 4.09
C GLY A 171 -23.87 13.97 4.83
N ASP A 172 -23.05 14.73 4.12
CA ASP A 172 -22.21 15.80 4.70
C ASP A 172 -23.04 16.84 5.44
N THR A 173 -24.15 17.28 4.87
CA THR A 173 -25.08 18.24 5.52
C THR A 173 -25.67 17.68 6.81
N ASP A 174 -26.07 16.41 6.82
CA ASP A 174 -26.63 15.77 8.02
C ASP A 174 -25.57 15.62 9.12
N ARG A 175 -24.32 15.30 8.76
CA ARG A 175 -23.18 15.25 9.69
C ARG A 175 -22.89 16.60 10.30
N GLU A 176 -22.95 17.69 9.53
CA GLU A 176 -22.80 19.05 10.02
C GLU A 176 -23.94 19.43 10.97
N ILE A 177 -25.17 19.08 10.64
CA ILE A 177 -26.32 19.26 11.52
C ILE A 177 -26.15 18.51 12.85
N VAL A 178 -25.68 17.25 12.80
CA VAL A 178 -25.36 16.46 14.02
C VAL A 178 -24.33 17.16 14.89
N ALA A 179 -23.24 17.70 14.30
CA ALA A 179 -22.23 18.44 15.03
C ALA A 179 -22.81 19.69 15.73
N LEU A 180 -23.66 20.45 15.02
CA LEU A 180 -24.32 21.65 15.54
C LEU A 180 -25.39 21.33 16.62
N ILE A 181 -26.06 20.18 16.51
CA ILE A 181 -26.90 19.65 17.59
C ILE A 181 -26.08 19.36 18.84
N GLY A 182 -24.88 18.78 18.68
CA GLY A 182 -23.93 18.52 19.76
C GLY A 182 -23.38 19.81 20.42
N GLU A 183 -23.45 20.95 19.72
CA GLU A 183 -23.17 22.29 20.26
C GLU A 183 -24.37 22.91 21.00
N GLY A 184 -25.52 22.26 20.96
CA GLY A 184 -26.72 22.71 21.63
C GLY A 184 -27.55 23.73 20.84
N LEU A 185 -27.29 23.93 19.54
CA LEU A 185 -28.02 24.88 18.70
C LEU A 185 -29.46 24.41 18.44
N THR A 186 -30.42 25.33 18.36
CA THR A 186 -31.81 25.08 17.93
C THR A 186 -31.90 24.96 16.42
N ASN A 187 -32.99 24.39 15.88
CA ASN A 187 -33.15 24.25 14.42
C ASN A 187 -33.09 25.60 13.70
N ARG A 188 -33.61 26.67 14.31
CA ARG A 188 -33.51 28.02 13.77
C ARG A 188 -32.06 28.50 13.68
N GLN A 189 -31.29 28.34 14.76
CA GLN A 189 -29.87 28.72 14.77
C GLN A 189 -29.03 27.90 13.79
N ILE A 190 -29.34 26.60 13.64
CA ILE A 190 -28.70 25.75 12.64
C ILE A 190 -29.07 26.23 11.23
N GLY A 191 -30.32 26.54 10.98
CA GLY A 191 -30.79 27.10 9.71
C GLY A 191 -30.08 28.40 9.36
N ASP A 192 -29.99 29.33 10.31
CA ASP A 192 -29.29 30.62 10.15
C ASP A 192 -27.81 30.39 9.80
N ARG A 193 -27.16 29.36 10.40
CA ARG A 193 -25.74 29.07 10.18
C ARG A 193 -25.46 28.39 8.84
N LEU A 194 -26.38 27.54 8.38
CA LEU A 194 -26.24 26.77 7.13
C LEU A 194 -26.92 27.43 5.92
N GLY A 195 -27.60 28.56 6.10
CA GLY A 195 -28.37 29.21 5.04
C GLY A 195 -29.63 28.43 4.64
N LEU A 196 -30.18 27.62 5.55
CA LEU A 196 -31.36 26.76 5.33
C LEU A 196 -32.58 27.22 6.16
N SER A 197 -33.79 26.92 5.69
CA SER A 197 -34.99 27.21 6.47
C SER A 197 -35.08 26.31 7.71
N GLU A 198 -35.71 26.79 8.80
CA GLU A 198 -35.96 25.98 9.99
C GLU A 198 -36.73 24.70 9.66
N ARG A 199 -37.64 24.76 8.68
CA ARG A 199 -38.40 23.62 8.18
C ARG A 199 -37.52 22.59 7.51
N THR A 200 -36.51 23.05 6.73
CA THR A 200 -35.52 22.18 6.08
C THR A 200 -34.68 21.45 7.13
N ILE A 201 -34.22 22.18 8.15
CA ILE A 201 -33.47 21.58 9.25
C ILE A 201 -34.28 20.56 10.02
N LYS A 202 -35.57 20.83 10.26
CA LYS A 202 -36.45 19.85 10.89
C LYS A 202 -36.55 18.55 10.09
N ASN A 203 -36.61 18.63 8.77
CA ASN A 203 -36.62 17.45 7.90
C ASN A 203 -35.32 16.67 8.00
N HIS A 204 -34.19 17.36 7.95
CA HIS A 204 -32.86 16.75 8.15
C HIS A 204 -32.72 16.08 9.51
N VAL A 205 -33.17 16.72 10.58
CA VAL A 205 -33.14 16.12 11.92
C VAL A 205 -34.01 14.86 11.99
N SER A 206 -35.17 14.84 11.33
CA SER A 206 -36.01 13.64 11.25
C SER A 206 -35.34 12.53 10.46
N HIS A 207 -34.65 12.87 9.37
CA HIS A 207 -33.85 11.93 8.58
C HIS A 207 -32.67 11.36 9.40
N VAL A 208 -31.91 12.20 10.09
CA VAL A 208 -30.82 11.81 10.99
C VAL A 208 -31.31 10.81 12.05
N LEU A 209 -32.45 11.10 12.71
CA LEU A 209 -33.02 10.22 13.70
C LEU A 209 -33.37 8.84 13.10
N THR A 210 -33.94 8.82 11.91
CA THR A 210 -34.30 7.57 11.20
C THR A 210 -33.07 6.76 10.82
N VAL A 211 -32.07 7.40 10.22
CA VAL A 211 -30.84 6.71 9.76
C VAL A 211 -30.03 6.14 10.93
N LEU A 212 -29.95 6.89 12.03
CA LEU A 212 -29.22 6.47 13.23
C LEU A 212 -30.03 5.56 14.17
N GLY A 213 -31.30 5.29 13.87
CA GLY A 213 -32.18 4.49 14.73
C GLY A 213 -32.44 5.15 16.09
N LEU A 214 -32.44 6.49 16.16
CA LEU A 214 -32.67 7.26 17.38
C LEU A 214 -34.07 7.84 17.40
N GLU A 215 -34.65 7.97 18.60
CA GLU A 215 -36.02 8.48 18.77
C GLU A 215 -36.09 9.97 19.13
N ARG A 216 -35.00 10.49 19.73
CA ARG A 216 -35.01 11.85 20.31
C ARG A 216 -33.76 12.63 19.93
N ARG A 217 -33.93 13.93 19.68
CA ARG A 217 -32.83 14.87 19.43
C ARG A 217 -31.74 14.85 20.52
N THR A 218 -32.13 14.65 21.80
CA THR A 218 -31.20 14.55 22.91
C THR A 218 -30.23 13.38 22.76
N GLN A 219 -30.67 12.27 22.14
CA GLN A 219 -29.78 11.13 21.85
C GLN A 219 -28.75 11.49 20.75
N VAL A 220 -29.16 12.29 19.76
CA VAL A 220 -28.24 12.82 18.75
C VAL A 220 -27.20 13.74 19.41
N ALA A 221 -27.62 14.60 20.35
CA ALA A 221 -26.70 15.48 21.06
C ALA A 221 -25.68 14.70 21.90
N VAL A 222 -26.09 13.64 22.60
CA VAL A 222 -25.21 12.75 23.35
C VAL A 222 -24.21 12.04 22.44
N LEU A 223 -24.68 11.50 21.31
CA LEU A 223 -23.84 10.86 20.30
C LEU A 223 -22.80 11.85 19.77
N ALA A 224 -23.23 13.06 19.37
CA ALA A 224 -22.34 14.09 18.87
C ALA A 224 -21.28 14.52 19.91
N ALA A 225 -21.65 14.57 21.20
CA ALA A 225 -20.72 14.87 22.29
C ALA A 225 -19.67 13.76 22.48
N SER A 226 -20.03 12.50 22.30
CA SER A 226 -19.11 11.36 22.38
C SER A 226 -18.10 11.30 21.22
N LEU A 227 -18.42 11.93 20.08
CA LEU A 227 -17.57 11.98 18.90
C LEU A 227 -16.55 13.13 18.93
N LYS A 228 -16.68 14.09 19.84
CA LYS A 228 -15.69 15.16 20.03
C LYS A 228 -14.46 14.58 20.70
N PRO A 229 -13.24 14.76 20.15
CA PRO A 229 -12.02 14.34 20.84
C PRO A 229 -11.95 15.08 22.17
N THR A 230 -11.76 14.33 23.26
CA THR A 230 -11.59 14.90 24.61
C THR A 230 -10.32 15.73 24.62
N SER A 231 -10.43 17.06 24.48
CA SER A 231 -9.34 17.96 24.72
C SER A 231 -8.96 17.82 26.20
N LYS A 232 -7.80 17.21 26.46
CA LYS A 232 -7.22 17.15 27.81
C LYS A 232 -7.07 18.59 28.31
N ALA A 233 -7.91 18.96 29.25
CA ALA A 233 -7.75 20.18 30.02
C ALA A 233 -6.39 20.15 30.69
N THR A 234 -5.49 21.03 30.26
CA THR A 234 -4.25 21.32 30.96
C THR A 234 -4.62 22.07 32.25
N LEU A 235 -4.74 21.34 33.34
CA LEU A 235 -4.76 21.93 34.68
C LEU A 235 -3.36 22.48 34.96
N THR A 236 -3.17 23.78 34.69
CA THR A 236 -2.04 24.52 35.19
C THR A 236 -2.29 24.77 36.68
N THR A 237 -1.68 23.93 37.51
CA THR A 237 -1.56 24.17 38.93
C THR A 237 -0.51 25.26 39.11
N GLN A 238 -0.94 26.53 39.29
CA GLN A 238 -0.11 27.55 39.92
C GLN A 238 -0.04 27.19 41.41
N SER A 239 1.12 26.77 41.83
CA SER A 239 1.47 26.74 43.24
C SER A 239 2.32 27.95 43.60
N LYS A 240 1.93 28.57 44.64
CA LYS A 240 2.41 29.75 45.30
C LYS A 240 3.84 29.57 45.88
#